data_8a9934ab62689fca87f2be2327864aba
#
_entry.id   8a9934ab62689fca87f2be2327864aba
#
_cell.length_a   1.000
_cell.length_b   1.000
_cell.length_c   1.000
_cell.angle_alpha   90.00
_cell.angle_beta   90.00
_cell.angle_gamma   90.00
#
_symmetry.space_group_name_H-M   'P 1'
#
loop_
_entity.id
_entity.type
_entity.pdbx_description
1 polymer ?
#
loop_
_entity_poly.entity_id
_entity_poly.type
_entity_poly.pdbx_seq_one_letter_code
_entity_poly.pdbx_strand_id
1 'polypeptide(L)'
;REQSLILTHHLERVKSHEDILECYKTAHLTVRKARRNYPNHIISIDYTGGTKSMTAGLALAGARFGIGTFKYVGGDLRDQYGRVVTGHEYPINRNNPFHEFIIEDIEEAVAFFNNYHFEAAERIFKKSQMKVDDKRIKLAAKLAAAFGCWDKFKYGTSLAIFNEADALIE
;
A
#
# COMPACT_ATOMS: atom_id res chain seq x y z
N ARG A 1 8.35 -25.74 -21.59
CA ARG A 1 9.61 -25.29 -20.95
C ARG A 1 9.29 -25.02 -19.49
N GLU A 2 9.68 -25.92 -18.61
CA GLU A 2 9.65 -25.68 -17.17
C GLU A 2 10.65 -24.55 -16.85
N GLN A 3 10.14 -23.41 -16.43
CA GLN A 3 10.97 -22.37 -15.85
C GLN A 3 11.32 -22.84 -14.43
N SER A 4 12.60 -23.20 -14.23
CA SER A 4 13.11 -23.47 -12.89
C SER A 4 13.00 -22.21 -12.05
N LEU A 5 12.22 -22.26 -10.98
CA LEU A 5 12.10 -21.18 -10.01
C LEU A 5 13.43 -21.08 -9.25
N ILE A 6 14.19 -20.02 -9.47
CA ILE A 6 15.40 -19.73 -8.69
C ILE A 6 14.95 -19.01 -7.42
N LEU A 7 14.97 -19.73 -6.30
CA LEU A 7 14.69 -19.15 -4.97
C LEU A 7 15.97 -18.55 -4.39
N THR A 8 16.01 -17.24 -4.30
CA THR A 8 17.06 -16.52 -3.56
C THR A 8 16.55 -16.17 -2.15
N HIS A 9 17.29 -16.57 -1.11
CA HIS A 9 16.95 -16.30 0.28
C HIS A 9 17.79 -15.17 0.84
N HIS A 10 17.13 -14.22 1.50
CA HIS A 10 17.77 -13.17 2.27
C HIS A 10 17.27 -13.23 3.71
N LEU A 11 18.21 -13.34 4.67
CA LEU A 11 17.88 -13.39 6.10
C LEU A 11 18.23 -12.06 6.75
N GLU A 12 17.26 -11.49 7.45
CA GLU A 12 17.46 -10.31 8.29
C GLU A 12 17.13 -10.65 9.75
N ARG A 13 18.02 -10.32 10.67
CA ARG A 13 17.83 -10.61 12.10
C ARG A 13 17.18 -9.42 12.80
N VAL A 14 16.15 -9.71 13.57
CA VAL A 14 15.54 -8.75 14.49
C VAL A 14 16.32 -8.77 15.81
N LYS A 15 16.69 -7.60 16.34
CA LYS A 15 17.43 -7.49 17.60
C LYS A 15 16.65 -8.00 18.80
N SER A 16 15.34 -7.70 18.83
CA SER A 16 14.42 -8.17 19.86
C SER A 16 13.10 -8.56 19.19
N HIS A 17 12.73 -9.84 19.27
CA HIS A 17 11.52 -10.38 18.67
C HIS A 17 10.23 -10.07 19.47
N GLU A 18 10.38 -9.57 20.69
CA GLU A 18 9.26 -9.13 21.55
C GLU A 18 9.04 -7.61 21.48
N ASP A 19 10.01 -6.84 20.99
CA ASP A 19 9.89 -5.39 20.81
C ASP A 19 9.31 -5.07 19.43
N ILE A 20 8.08 -4.58 19.41
CA ILE A 20 7.36 -4.22 18.17
C ILE A 20 8.09 -3.13 17.38
N LEU A 21 8.77 -2.19 18.04
CA LEU A 21 9.49 -1.10 17.39
C LEU A 21 10.72 -1.65 16.64
N GLU A 22 11.48 -2.54 17.27
CA GLU A 22 12.63 -3.19 16.62
C GLU A 22 12.19 -4.12 15.49
N CYS A 23 11.08 -4.84 15.67
CA CYS A 23 10.48 -5.64 14.62
C CYS A 23 10.04 -4.76 13.43
N TYR A 24 9.35 -3.65 13.69
CA TYR A 24 8.94 -2.70 12.66
C TYR A 24 10.14 -2.09 11.93
N LYS A 25 11.16 -1.62 12.64
CA LYS A 25 12.37 -1.02 12.03
C LYS A 25 13.06 -2.01 11.08
N THR A 26 13.22 -3.25 11.51
CA THR A 26 13.85 -4.30 10.70
C THR A 26 13.01 -4.59 9.46
N ALA A 27 11.71 -4.81 9.61
CA ALA A 27 10.78 -5.04 8.52
C ALA A 27 10.74 -3.86 7.54
N HIS A 28 10.71 -2.61 8.07
CA HIS A 28 10.74 -1.39 7.26
C HIS A 28 11.98 -1.31 6.36
N LEU A 29 13.17 -1.58 6.93
CA LEU A 29 14.42 -1.58 6.17
C LEU A 29 14.44 -2.69 5.12
N THR A 30 13.93 -3.88 5.46
CA THR A 30 13.85 -5.03 4.54
C THR A 30 12.93 -4.74 3.36
N VAL A 31 11.72 -4.22 3.59
CA VAL A 31 10.79 -3.84 2.52
C VAL A 31 11.36 -2.73 1.64
N ARG A 32 12.02 -1.73 2.24
CA ARG A 32 12.69 -0.65 1.50
C ARG A 32 13.81 -1.20 0.60
N LYS A 33 14.61 -2.13 1.11
CA LYS A 33 15.69 -2.79 0.36
C LYS A 33 15.11 -3.63 -0.78
N ALA A 34 14.05 -4.39 -0.52
CA ALA A 34 13.38 -5.19 -1.54
C ALA A 34 12.83 -4.32 -2.67
N ARG A 35 12.14 -3.22 -2.38
CA ARG A 35 11.65 -2.28 -3.40
C ARG A 35 12.75 -1.68 -4.26
N ARG A 36 13.88 -1.35 -3.64
CA ARG A 36 15.03 -0.78 -4.36
C ARG A 36 15.69 -1.82 -5.28
N ASN A 37 15.82 -3.05 -4.81
CA ASN A 37 16.51 -4.11 -5.55
C ASN A 37 15.60 -4.76 -6.62
N TYR A 38 14.28 -4.70 -6.43
CA TYR A 38 13.27 -5.33 -7.28
C TYR A 38 12.14 -4.36 -7.65
N PRO A 39 12.45 -3.24 -8.36
CA PRO A 39 11.49 -2.15 -8.58
C PRO A 39 10.26 -2.56 -9.39
N ASN A 40 10.39 -3.56 -10.27
CA ASN A 40 9.32 -4.02 -11.16
C ASN A 40 8.64 -5.32 -10.67
N HIS A 41 8.89 -5.73 -9.42
CA HIS A 41 8.33 -6.95 -8.88
C HIS A 41 7.19 -6.67 -7.92
N ILE A 42 6.22 -7.57 -7.90
CA ILE A 42 5.15 -7.56 -6.92
C ILE A 42 5.71 -8.08 -5.59
N ILE A 43 5.62 -7.26 -4.56
CA ILE A 43 6.00 -7.62 -3.19
C ILE A 43 4.73 -8.01 -2.43
N SER A 44 4.76 -9.16 -1.79
CA SER A 44 3.71 -9.62 -0.88
C SER A 44 4.26 -9.76 0.52
N ILE A 45 3.45 -9.49 1.53
CA ILE A 45 3.77 -9.72 2.94
C ILE A 45 3.09 -11.00 3.40
N ASP A 46 3.87 -11.96 3.89
CA ASP A 46 3.35 -13.12 4.61
C ASP A 46 3.65 -12.95 6.10
N TYR A 47 2.59 -12.86 6.91
CA TYR A 47 2.67 -12.64 8.35
C TYR A 47 2.16 -13.85 9.17
N THR A 48 2.20 -15.03 8.56
CA THR A 48 1.72 -16.30 9.20
C THR A 48 2.53 -16.67 10.42
N GLY A 49 3.85 -16.51 10.36
CA GLY A 49 4.78 -16.95 11.40
C GLY A 49 5.42 -15.81 12.20
N GLY A 50 6.10 -16.19 13.27
CA GLY A 50 6.79 -15.29 14.15
C GLY A 50 6.03 -14.96 15.44
N THR A 51 6.64 -14.14 16.32
CA THR A 51 5.96 -13.64 17.51
C THR A 51 4.91 -12.59 17.13
N LYS A 52 4.01 -12.25 18.05
CA LYS A 52 3.01 -11.19 17.84
C LYS A 52 3.66 -9.87 17.43
N SER A 53 4.77 -9.51 18.06
CA SER A 53 5.52 -8.28 17.76
C SER A 53 6.15 -8.32 16.38
N MET A 54 6.71 -9.47 15.95
CA MET A 54 7.25 -9.65 14.59
C MET A 54 6.15 -9.53 13.54
N THR A 55 5.04 -10.23 13.74
CA THR A 55 3.88 -10.21 12.85
C THR A 55 3.30 -8.81 12.71
N ALA A 56 3.07 -8.12 13.83
CA ALA A 56 2.56 -6.76 13.85
C ALA A 56 3.54 -5.77 13.18
N GLY A 57 4.84 -5.85 13.52
CA GLY A 57 5.87 -5.00 12.93
C GLY A 57 5.99 -5.16 11.41
N LEU A 58 5.92 -6.42 10.92
CA LEU A 58 5.94 -6.72 9.49
C LEU A 58 4.69 -6.19 8.78
N ALA A 59 3.50 -6.42 9.36
CA ALA A 59 2.24 -5.92 8.80
C ALA A 59 2.22 -4.39 8.73
N LEU A 60 2.64 -3.70 9.79
CA LEU A 60 2.76 -2.23 9.82
C LEU A 60 3.74 -1.71 8.76
N ALA A 61 4.88 -2.37 8.58
CA ALA A 61 5.84 -1.99 7.54
C ALA A 61 5.26 -2.18 6.14
N GLY A 62 4.62 -3.31 5.87
CA GLY A 62 3.95 -3.57 4.59
C GLY A 62 2.86 -2.56 4.29
N ALA A 63 2.03 -2.27 5.28
CA ALA A 63 1.00 -1.27 5.20
C ALA A 63 1.57 0.13 4.89
N ARG A 64 2.58 0.56 5.62
CA ARG A 64 3.28 1.86 5.44
C ARG A 64 3.85 2.05 4.03
N PHE A 65 4.35 0.97 3.42
CA PHE A 65 4.86 0.99 2.05
C PHE A 65 3.79 0.78 0.98
N GLY A 66 2.53 0.66 1.32
CA GLY A 66 1.46 0.40 0.37
C GLY A 66 1.63 -0.94 -0.35
N ILE A 67 2.11 -1.98 0.34
CA ILE A 67 2.16 -3.33 -0.22
C ILE A 67 0.73 -3.81 -0.44
N GLY A 68 0.39 -4.16 -1.69
CA GLY A 68 -0.99 -4.47 -2.08
C GLY A 68 -1.52 -5.78 -1.49
N THR A 69 -0.65 -6.78 -1.29
CA THR A 69 -1.08 -8.13 -0.90
C THR A 69 -0.50 -8.55 0.44
N PHE A 70 -1.39 -8.92 1.35
CA PHE A 70 -1.10 -9.52 2.64
C PHE A 70 -1.55 -10.98 2.62
N LYS A 71 -0.66 -11.88 3.01
CA LYS A 71 -0.89 -13.31 3.06
C LYS A 71 -0.85 -13.80 4.50
N TYR A 72 -1.74 -14.71 4.81
CA TYR A 72 -1.80 -15.41 6.08
C TYR A 72 -2.28 -16.84 5.84
N VAL A 73 -1.65 -17.79 6.46
CA VAL A 73 -2.15 -19.17 6.49
C VAL A 73 -2.96 -19.34 7.76
N GLY A 74 -4.25 -19.53 7.60
CA GLY A 74 -5.20 -19.72 8.68
C GLY A 74 -5.92 -21.06 8.55
N GLY A 75 -6.90 -21.31 9.42
CA GLY A 75 -7.76 -22.47 9.39
C GLY A 75 -8.91 -22.30 10.36
N ASP A 76 -10.06 -22.91 10.03
CA ASP A 76 -11.28 -22.80 10.85
C ASP A 76 -11.28 -23.81 12.01
N LEU A 77 -10.59 -24.95 11.84
CA LEU A 77 -10.51 -25.96 12.88
C LEU A 77 -9.25 -25.74 13.73
N ARG A 78 -9.45 -25.58 15.05
CA ARG A 78 -8.38 -25.36 16.01
C ARG A 78 -8.38 -26.42 17.10
N ASP A 79 -7.19 -26.78 17.56
CA ASP A 79 -7.02 -27.65 18.72
C ASP A 79 -7.34 -26.91 20.04
N GLN A 80 -7.26 -27.63 21.14
CA GLN A 80 -7.49 -27.08 22.49
C GLN A 80 -6.50 -25.97 22.90
N TYR A 81 -5.40 -25.81 22.16
CA TYR A 81 -4.39 -24.75 22.36
C TYR A 81 -4.55 -23.60 21.38
N GLY A 82 -5.60 -23.58 20.54
CA GLY A 82 -5.86 -22.55 19.56
C GLY A 82 -5.00 -22.63 18.29
N ARG A 83 -4.27 -23.74 18.06
CA ARG A 83 -3.49 -23.98 16.84
C ARG A 83 -4.38 -24.56 15.76
N VAL A 84 -4.12 -24.18 14.52
CA VAL A 84 -4.83 -24.78 13.38
C VAL A 84 -4.47 -26.26 13.30
N VAL A 85 -5.49 -27.12 13.15
CA VAL A 85 -5.31 -28.55 13.00
C VAL A 85 -4.69 -28.85 11.64
N THR A 86 -3.63 -29.66 11.62
CA THR A 86 -2.90 -30.03 10.40
C THR A 86 -3.83 -30.63 9.35
N GLY A 87 -3.74 -30.11 8.11
CA GLY A 87 -4.59 -30.49 6.99
C GLY A 87 -5.86 -29.65 6.85
N HIS A 88 -6.09 -28.70 7.76
CA HIS A 88 -7.19 -27.73 7.71
C HIS A 88 -6.69 -26.30 7.49
N GLU A 89 -5.42 -26.15 7.11
CA GLU A 89 -4.84 -24.84 6.77
C GLU A 89 -5.25 -24.42 5.36
N TYR A 90 -5.52 -23.14 5.20
CA TYR A 90 -5.73 -22.55 3.88
C TYR A 90 -5.15 -21.14 3.81
N PRO A 91 -4.64 -20.74 2.63
CA PRO A 91 -4.10 -19.41 2.45
C PRO A 91 -5.21 -18.34 2.39
N ILE A 92 -5.06 -17.30 3.17
CA ILE A 92 -5.93 -16.14 3.16
C ILE A 92 -5.15 -14.98 2.54
N ASN A 93 -5.63 -14.48 1.42
CA ASN A 93 -5.10 -13.28 0.79
C ASN A 93 -6.02 -12.10 1.13
N ARG A 94 -5.45 -11.01 1.60
CA ARG A 94 -6.17 -9.78 1.93
C ARG A 94 -5.50 -8.58 1.29
N ASN A 95 -6.30 -7.58 0.99
CA ASN A 95 -5.79 -6.29 0.58
C ASN A 95 -5.11 -5.59 1.74
N ASN A 96 -4.28 -4.62 1.41
CA ASN A 96 -3.65 -3.78 2.41
C ASN A 96 -4.72 -3.04 3.25
N PRO A 97 -4.74 -3.21 4.57
CA PRO A 97 -5.73 -2.53 5.43
C PRO A 97 -5.61 -1.01 5.40
N PHE A 98 -4.48 -0.45 4.96
CA PHE A 98 -4.34 1.00 4.75
C PHE A 98 -5.21 1.55 3.62
N HIS A 99 -5.82 0.69 2.80
CA HIS A 99 -6.85 1.14 1.85
C HIS A 99 -8.03 1.78 2.59
N GLU A 100 -8.38 1.29 3.77
CA GLU A 100 -9.45 1.88 4.60
C GLU A 100 -9.08 3.30 5.08
N PHE A 101 -7.83 3.52 5.50
CA PHE A 101 -7.36 4.86 5.89
C PHE A 101 -7.26 5.84 4.72
N ILE A 102 -7.12 5.34 3.49
CA ILE A 102 -7.11 6.19 2.29
C ILE A 102 -8.51 6.72 1.99
N ILE A 103 -9.57 6.02 2.38
CA ILE A 103 -10.95 6.49 2.20
C ILE A 103 -11.13 7.82 2.92
N GLU A 104 -10.68 7.94 4.17
CA GLU A 104 -10.73 9.19 4.93
C GLU A 104 -9.94 10.32 4.24
N ASP A 105 -8.69 10.04 3.81
CA ASP A 105 -7.88 10.99 3.06
C ASP A 105 -8.61 11.44 1.76
N ILE A 106 -9.29 10.52 1.06
CA ILE A 106 -10.03 10.82 -0.18
C ILE A 106 -11.27 11.67 0.12
N GLU A 107 -12.03 11.34 1.14
CA GLU A 107 -13.22 12.10 1.56
C GLU A 107 -12.84 13.54 1.92
N GLU A 108 -11.75 13.72 2.67
CA GLU A 108 -11.19 15.03 2.98
C GLU A 108 -10.80 15.79 1.70
N ALA A 109 -10.09 15.13 0.78
CA ALA A 109 -9.69 15.74 -0.49
C ALA A 109 -10.88 16.15 -1.35
N VAL A 110 -11.93 15.33 -1.41
CA VAL A 110 -13.19 15.65 -2.10
C VAL A 110 -13.88 16.85 -1.45
N ALA A 111 -13.88 16.94 -0.13
CA ALA A 111 -14.44 18.09 0.59
C ALA A 111 -13.67 19.39 0.25
N PHE A 112 -12.33 19.34 0.22
CA PHE A 112 -11.52 20.49 -0.22
C PHE A 112 -11.80 20.85 -1.68
N PHE A 113 -11.89 19.87 -2.57
CA PHE A 113 -12.18 20.09 -3.98
C PHE A 113 -13.53 20.78 -4.19
N ASN A 114 -14.57 20.32 -3.52
CA ASN A 114 -15.92 20.87 -3.59
C ASN A 114 -16.03 22.28 -2.99
N ASN A 115 -15.09 22.65 -2.13
CA ASN A 115 -14.97 24.00 -1.56
C ASN A 115 -13.95 24.87 -2.32
N TYR A 116 -13.58 24.50 -3.55
CA TYR A 116 -12.65 25.23 -4.42
C TYR A 116 -11.21 25.32 -3.88
N HIS A 117 -10.85 24.52 -2.88
CA HIS A 117 -9.48 24.44 -2.36
C HIS A 117 -8.65 23.41 -3.15
N PHE A 118 -8.52 23.63 -4.45
CA PHE A 118 -7.95 22.69 -5.40
C PHE A 118 -6.51 22.27 -5.06
N GLU A 119 -5.66 23.16 -4.59
CA GLU A 119 -4.28 22.82 -4.20
C GLU A 119 -4.22 21.92 -2.97
N ALA A 120 -5.12 22.11 -2.00
CA ALA A 120 -5.22 21.25 -0.84
C ALA A 120 -5.69 19.85 -1.26
N ALA A 121 -6.73 19.76 -2.07
CA ALA A 121 -7.24 18.53 -2.63
C ALA A 121 -6.16 17.76 -3.43
N GLU A 122 -5.48 18.45 -4.36
CA GLU A 122 -4.38 17.88 -5.15
C GLU A 122 -3.30 17.25 -4.26
N ARG A 123 -2.89 17.96 -3.21
CA ARG A 123 -1.85 17.52 -2.28
C ARG A 123 -2.24 16.23 -1.57
N ILE A 124 -3.49 16.13 -1.11
CA ILE A 124 -4.01 14.93 -0.43
C ILE A 124 -4.14 13.78 -1.43
N PHE A 125 -4.72 13.98 -2.62
CA PHE A 125 -4.80 12.95 -3.65
C PHE A 125 -3.41 12.42 -4.05
N LYS A 126 -2.42 13.29 -4.24
CA LYS A 126 -1.03 12.88 -4.53
C LYS A 126 -0.41 12.07 -3.40
N LYS A 127 -0.65 12.45 -2.15
CA LYS A 127 -0.20 11.68 -0.97
C LYS A 127 -0.85 10.29 -0.94
N SER A 128 -2.13 10.20 -1.23
CA SER A 128 -2.87 8.95 -1.28
C SER A 128 -2.40 8.06 -2.44
N GLN A 129 -2.11 8.65 -3.60
CA GLN A 129 -1.54 7.97 -4.76
C GLN A 129 -0.18 7.30 -4.45
N MET A 130 0.65 7.89 -3.57
CA MET A 130 1.90 7.25 -3.13
C MET A 130 1.68 6.01 -2.25
N LYS A 131 0.51 5.90 -1.64
CA LYS A 131 0.14 4.79 -0.77
C LYS A 131 -0.53 3.63 -1.52
N VAL A 132 -1.31 3.97 -2.57
CA VAL A 132 -2.08 3.01 -3.37
C VAL A 132 -1.99 3.35 -4.85
N ASP A 133 -1.72 2.34 -5.68
CA ASP A 133 -1.77 2.47 -7.13
C ASP A 133 -3.21 2.30 -7.61
N ASP A 134 -4.02 3.35 -7.49
CA ASP A 134 -5.39 3.42 -7.98
C ASP A 134 -5.51 4.50 -9.07
N LYS A 135 -5.96 4.08 -10.25
CA LYS A 135 -6.15 4.93 -11.42
C LYS A 135 -7.12 6.09 -11.14
N ARG A 136 -8.15 5.87 -10.29
CA ARG A 136 -9.14 6.90 -9.92
C ARG A 136 -8.52 8.00 -9.07
N ILE A 137 -7.61 7.64 -8.15
CA ILE A 137 -6.90 8.64 -7.33
C ILE A 137 -5.93 9.45 -8.19
N LYS A 138 -5.27 8.81 -9.17
CA LYS A 138 -4.43 9.52 -10.16
C LYS A 138 -5.24 10.53 -10.96
N LEU A 139 -6.40 10.12 -11.43
CA LEU A 139 -7.33 10.98 -12.16
C LEU A 139 -7.78 12.16 -11.28
N ALA A 140 -8.23 11.90 -10.05
CA ALA A 140 -8.66 12.93 -9.12
C ALA A 140 -7.56 13.97 -8.82
N ALA A 141 -6.31 13.51 -8.63
CA ALA A 141 -5.16 14.40 -8.45
C ALA A 141 -4.93 15.32 -9.65
N LYS A 142 -5.03 14.77 -10.89
CA LYS A 142 -4.90 15.56 -12.12
C LYS A 142 -6.05 16.56 -12.28
N LEU A 143 -7.28 16.14 -12.01
CA LEU A 143 -8.43 17.04 -12.05
C LEU A 143 -8.27 18.20 -11.06
N ALA A 144 -7.86 17.92 -9.83
CA ALA A 144 -7.61 18.97 -8.84
C ALA A 144 -6.51 19.94 -9.29
N ALA A 145 -5.41 19.44 -9.88
CA ALA A 145 -4.36 20.27 -10.45
C ALA A 145 -4.85 21.14 -11.61
N ALA A 146 -5.65 20.57 -12.52
CA ALA A 146 -6.20 21.28 -13.67
C ALA A 146 -7.12 22.42 -13.24
N PHE A 147 -8.07 22.15 -12.33
CA PHE A 147 -8.95 23.18 -11.78
C PHE A 147 -8.19 24.23 -10.98
N GLY A 148 -7.14 23.85 -10.23
CA GLY A 148 -6.28 24.82 -9.55
C GLY A 148 -5.51 25.74 -10.51
N CYS A 149 -5.11 25.24 -11.68
CA CYS A 149 -4.54 26.06 -12.74
C CYS A 149 -5.60 26.97 -13.39
N TRP A 150 -6.81 26.45 -13.60
CA TRP A 150 -7.93 27.24 -14.15
C TRP A 150 -8.29 28.41 -13.26
N ASP A 151 -8.42 28.19 -11.96
CA ASP A 151 -8.73 29.21 -10.96
C ASP A 151 -7.68 30.34 -10.92
N LYS A 152 -6.42 30.01 -11.28
CA LYS A 152 -5.32 30.97 -11.39
C LYS A 152 -5.14 31.57 -12.79
N PHE A 153 -6.14 31.47 -13.66
CA PHE A 153 -6.12 31.93 -15.03
C PHE A 153 -5.00 31.35 -15.91
N LYS A 154 -4.42 30.20 -15.53
CA LYS A 154 -3.38 29.49 -16.29
C LYS A 154 -4.01 28.49 -17.27
N TYR A 155 -4.84 28.98 -18.17
CA TYR A 155 -5.69 28.15 -19.04
C TYR A 155 -4.92 27.16 -19.91
N GLY A 156 -3.79 27.56 -20.48
CA GLY A 156 -2.97 26.66 -21.32
C GLY A 156 -2.42 25.48 -20.53
N THR A 157 -1.94 25.72 -19.29
CA THR A 157 -1.47 24.66 -18.40
C THR A 157 -2.64 23.77 -17.94
N SER A 158 -3.78 24.39 -17.60
CA SER A 158 -4.98 23.65 -17.22
C SER A 158 -5.45 22.70 -18.31
N LEU A 159 -5.52 23.17 -19.55
CA LEU A 159 -5.92 22.35 -20.71
C LEU A 159 -4.96 21.17 -20.93
N ALA A 160 -3.66 21.39 -20.83
CA ALA A 160 -2.67 20.33 -20.95
C ALA A 160 -2.89 19.22 -19.89
N ILE A 161 -3.16 19.62 -18.62
CA ILE A 161 -3.41 18.66 -17.53
C ILE A 161 -4.75 17.94 -17.73
N PHE A 162 -5.80 18.60 -18.24
CA PHE A 162 -7.06 17.93 -18.58
C PHE A 162 -6.86 16.86 -19.67
N ASN A 163 -6.08 17.15 -20.71
CA ASN A 163 -5.76 16.16 -21.75
C ASN A 163 -5.00 14.94 -21.18
N GLU A 164 -4.08 15.19 -20.23
CA GLU A 164 -3.41 14.09 -19.51
C GLU A 164 -4.35 13.31 -18.58
N ALA A 165 -5.37 13.95 -18.04
CA ALA A 165 -6.39 13.29 -17.22
C ALA A 165 -7.31 12.41 -18.09
N ASP A 166 -7.68 12.90 -19.27
CA ASP A 166 -8.52 12.18 -20.22
C ASP A 166 -7.86 10.88 -20.68
N ALA A 167 -6.57 10.89 -20.97
CA ALA A 167 -5.77 9.70 -21.29
C ALA A 167 -5.74 8.64 -20.16
N LEU A 168 -6.18 8.96 -18.96
CA LEU A 168 -6.34 7.99 -17.87
C LEU A 168 -7.72 7.32 -17.86
N ILE A 169 -8.67 7.81 -18.61
CA ILE A 169 -10.05 7.27 -18.65
C ILE A 169 -10.14 6.10 -19.64
N GLU A 170 -9.33 6.14 -20.71
CA GLU A 170 -9.17 5.05 -21.67
C GLU A 170 -8.37 3.87 -21.06
#